data_2fb07794aaa4439e1a94b1de85859a3d
#
_entry.id   2fb07794aaa4439e1a94b1de85859a3d
#
_cell.length_a   1.000
_cell.length_b   1.000
_cell.length_c   1.000
_cell.angle_alpha   90.00
_cell.angle_beta   90.00
_cell.angle_gamma   90.00
#
_symmetry.space_group_name_H-M   'P 1'
#
loop_
_entity.id
_entity.type
_entity.pdbx_description
1 polymer ?
#
loop_
_entity_poly.entity_id
_entity_poly.type
_entity_poly.pdbx_seq_one_letter_code
_entity_poly.pdbx_strand_id
1 'polypeptide(L)' 'MAHHLTPSELADEMRMKQQEVIGKCVEMGVPIFHGRIDRTLFESSLRSQMSARKAPRASSG' A
#
# COMPACT_ATOMS: atom_id res chain seq x y z
N MET A 1 13.80 11.31 3.62
CA MET A 1 12.88 12.24 3.04
C MET A 1 11.51 11.60 2.86
N ALA A 2 10.49 12.26 3.34
CA ALA A 2 9.16 11.71 3.24
C ALA A 2 8.60 11.93 1.84
N HIS A 3 8.08 10.87 1.27
CA HIS A 3 7.49 10.92 -0.05
C HIS A 3 5.98 10.81 0.09
N HIS A 4 5.33 11.95 0.04
CA HIS A 4 3.87 11.98 0.14
C HIS A 4 3.28 12.26 -1.23
N LEU A 5 2.53 11.30 -1.72
CA LEU A 5 1.95 11.37 -3.05
C LEU A 5 0.44 11.32 -2.96
N THR A 6 -0.22 11.97 -3.91
CA THR A 6 -1.66 11.81 -4.03
C THR A 6 -1.97 10.37 -4.48
N PRO A 7 -3.18 9.89 -4.22
CA PRO A 7 -3.54 8.54 -4.69
C PRO A 7 -3.33 8.37 -6.18
N SER A 8 -3.56 9.42 -6.95
CA SER A 8 -3.36 9.37 -8.39
C SER A 8 -1.89 9.19 -8.73
N GLU A 9 -1.03 9.94 -8.07
CA GLU A 9 0.40 9.85 -8.29
C GLU A 9 0.94 8.48 -7.88
N LEU A 10 0.49 8.01 -6.74
CA LEU A 10 0.94 6.72 -6.23
C LEU A 10 0.46 5.58 -7.13
N ALA A 11 -0.76 5.68 -7.63
CA ALA A 11 -1.29 4.70 -8.55
C ALA A 11 -0.43 4.61 -9.81
N ASP A 12 -0.01 5.77 -10.29
CA ASP A 12 0.85 5.84 -11.46
C ASP A 12 2.18 5.16 -11.20
N GLU A 13 2.76 5.43 -10.04
CA GLU A 13 4.03 4.84 -9.64
C GLU A 13 3.95 3.33 -9.53
N MET A 14 2.86 2.86 -8.95
CA MET A 14 2.67 1.45 -8.69
C MET A 14 1.98 0.72 -9.83
N ARG A 15 1.62 1.44 -10.88
CA ARG A 15 0.91 0.87 -12.02
C ARG A 15 -0.39 0.22 -11.60
N MET A 16 -1.10 0.95 -10.76
CA MET A 16 -2.39 0.52 -10.24
C MET A 16 -3.43 1.58 -10.57
N LYS A 17 -4.66 1.23 -10.33
CA LYS A 17 -5.74 2.21 -10.45
C LYS A 17 -5.82 2.99 -9.15
N GLN A 18 -6.29 4.25 -9.26
CA GLN A 18 -6.42 5.10 -8.10
C GLN A 18 -7.31 4.47 -7.03
N GLN A 19 -8.39 3.85 -7.45
CA GLN A 19 -9.29 3.20 -6.51
C GLN A 19 -8.62 2.04 -5.80
N GLU A 20 -7.73 1.35 -6.49
CA GLU A 20 -7.01 0.24 -5.88
C GLU A 20 -6.06 0.74 -4.80
N VAL A 21 -5.40 1.87 -5.07
CA VAL A 21 -4.51 2.46 -4.08
C VAL A 21 -5.28 2.83 -2.83
N ILE A 22 -6.42 3.48 -3.00
CA ILE A 22 -7.24 3.89 -1.86
C ILE A 22 -7.73 2.67 -1.10
N GLY A 23 -8.19 1.66 -1.82
CA GLY A 23 -8.65 0.43 -1.20
C GLY A 23 -7.55 -0.26 -0.41
N LYS A 24 -6.35 -0.29 -0.97
CA LYS A 24 -5.21 -0.89 -0.28
C LYS A 24 -4.86 -0.11 0.98
N CYS A 25 -4.93 1.20 0.91
CA CYS A 25 -4.65 2.01 2.09
C CYS A 25 -5.61 1.68 3.23
N VAL A 26 -6.87 1.53 2.91
CA VAL A 26 -7.87 1.16 3.90
C VAL A 26 -7.59 -0.24 4.44
N GLU A 27 -7.31 -1.15 3.54
CA GLU A 27 -7.09 -2.54 3.90
C GLU A 27 -5.85 -2.71 4.77
N MET A 28 -4.79 -2.01 4.43
CA MET A 28 -3.52 -2.13 5.15
C MET A 28 -3.39 -1.16 6.32
N GLY A 29 -4.36 -0.28 6.48
CA GLY A 29 -4.30 0.70 7.55
C GLY A 29 -3.30 1.80 7.31
N VAL A 30 -3.00 2.09 6.06
CA VAL A 30 -2.09 3.18 5.72
C VAL A 30 -2.87 4.49 5.76
N PRO A 31 -2.49 5.44 6.61
CA PRO A 31 -3.23 6.68 6.73
C PRO A 31 -3.04 7.58 5.52
N ILE A 32 -4.08 8.34 5.23
CA ILE A 32 -4.05 9.33 4.16
C ILE A 32 -4.17 10.70 4.81
N PHE A 33 -3.12 11.50 4.70
CA PHE A 33 -3.09 12.83 5.30
C PHE A 33 -3.22 13.88 4.22
N HIS A 34 -4.19 14.77 4.38
CA HIS A 34 -4.38 15.88 3.44
C HIS A 34 -4.45 15.38 2.00
N GLY A 35 -5.06 14.22 1.80
CA GLY A 35 -5.19 13.65 0.48
C GLY A 35 -3.90 13.08 -0.08
N ARG A 36 -2.92 12.82 0.78
CA ARG A 36 -1.65 12.27 0.35
C ARG A 36 -1.27 11.05 1.17
N ILE A 37 -0.54 10.17 0.53
CA ILE A 37 -0.15 8.90 1.11
C ILE A 37 1.36 8.82 1.19
N ASP A 38 1.87 8.31 2.32
CA ASP A 38 3.30 8.07 2.46
C ASP A 38 3.69 6.88 1.58
N ARG A 39 4.44 7.15 0.53
CA ARG A 39 4.83 6.12 -0.40
C ARG A 39 5.63 5.01 0.25
N THR A 40 6.56 5.38 1.10
CA THR A 40 7.41 4.40 1.78
C THR A 40 6.57 3.46 2.64
N LEU A 41 5.64 4.02 3.39
CA LEU A 41 4.77 3.23 4.23
C LEU A 41 3.86 2.34 3.40
N PHE A 42 3.37 2.86 2.29
CA PHE A 42 2.51 2.09 1.41
C PHE A 42 3.27 0.89 0.83
N GLU A 43 4.45 1.13 0.33
CA GLU A 43 5.27 0.06 -0.24
C GLU A 43 5.63 -0.97 0.80
N SER A 44 6.00 -0.51 1.96
CA SER A 44 6.39 -1.39 3.06
C SER A 44 5.22 -2.26 3.49
N SER A 45 4.06 -1.66 3.63
CA SER A 45 2.85 -2.37 4.02
C SER A 45 2.45 -3.38 2.95
N LEU A 46 2.55 -2.99 1.70
CA LEU A 46 2.20 -3.86 0.60
C LEU A 46 3.11 -5.08 0.56
N ARG A 47 4.40 -4.85 0.72
CA ARG A 47 5.37 -5.93 0.75
C ARG A 47 5.13 -6.86 1.92
N SER A 48 4.82 -6.30 3.06
CA SER A 48 4.54 -7.07 4.26
C SER A 48 3.30 -7.93 4.07
N GLN A 49 2.29 -7.36 3.44
CA GLN A 49 1.05 -8.09 3.18
C GLN A 49 1.30 -9.28 2.26
N MET A 50 2.09 -9.07 1.23
CA MET A 50 2.40 -10.14 0.30
C MET A 50 3.22 -11.24 0.97
N SER A 51 4.18 -10.85 1.79
CA SER A 51 5.00 -11.82 2.53
C SER A 51 4.15 -12.61 3.52
N ALA A 52 3.30 -11.90 4.24
CA ALA A 52 2.43 -12.54 5.22
C ALA A 52 1.50 -13.54 4.56
N ARG A 53 1.01 -13.20 3.39
CA ARG A 53 0.12 -14.08 2.68
C ARG A 53 0.78 -15.40 2.32
N LYS A 54 2.03 -15.32 1.92
CA LYS A 54 2.78 -16.52 1.57
C LYS A 54 3.13 -17.35 2.78
N ALA A 55 3.66 -16.70 3.79
CA ALA A 55 4.15 -17.39 4.97
C ALA A 55 3.05 -18.16 5.71
N PRO A 56 1.92 -17.52 6.00
CA PRO A 56 0.86 -18.24 6.74
C PRO A 56 0.35 -19.45 5.98
N ARG A 57 0.26 -19.32 4.69
CA ARG A 57 -0.25 -20.41 3.91
C ARG A 57 0.67 -21.61 3.95
N ALA A 58 1.94 -21.33 3.86
CA ALA A 58 2.93 -22.38 3.92
C ALA A 58 2.89 -23.09 5.26
N SER A 59 2.78 -22.32 6.32
CA SER A 59 2.80 -22.93 7.65
C SER A 59 1.51 -23.62 7.99
N SER A 60 0.40 -23.14 7.50
CA SER A 60 -0.86 -23.79 7.80
C SER A 60 -1.07 -25.03 6.96
N GLY A 61 -0.33 -25.12 5.88
CA GLY A 61 -0.44 -26.30 5.02
C GLY A 61 -0.05 -27.57 5.76
#